data_f166ca76ac4075027b9b8f9bd6d8a793
#
_entry.id   f166ca76ac4075027b9b8f9bd6d8a793
#
_cell.length_a   1.000
_cell.length_b   1.000
_cell.length_c   1.000
_cell.angle_alpha   90.00
_cell.angle_beta   90.00
_cell.angle_gamma   90.00
#
_symmetry.space_group_name_H-M   'P 1'
#
loop_
_entity.id
_entity.type
_entity.pdbx_description
1 polymer ?
#
loop_
_entity_poly.entity_id
_entity_poly.type
_entity_poly.pdbx_seq_one_letter_code
_entity_poly.pdbx_strand_id
1 'polypeptide(L)'
;MRISRTTVVLLLANLIAFGLVWRAMSGQTTAAVSQTQLFPANPARIALAEGPARVLLEKRAAGWRVLEPFEWPANVWSVQRLIDELRFISPESGFDVAEVTANGASLKDYGLEPARWTVKVTGDAGAAAEVKVGVQPSTRRHFLLTEDGRRIVPLPDAMAAALGASAESYRVDRIFEIADFEARAVSVRQREKEVETVTALVAEARPRVGRRVQ
;
A
#
# COMPACT_ATOMS: atom_id res chain seq x y z
N MET A 1 -39.40 -37.50 32.96
CA MET A 1 -39.58 -36.04 32.89
C MET A 1 -40.71 -35.72 31.92
N ARG A 2 -41.85 -35.15 32.39
CA ARG A 2 -42.95 -34.74 31.47
C ARG A 2 -42.64 -33.31 31.05
N ILE A 3 -42.28 -33.14 29.75
CA ILE A 3 -42.08 -31.81 29.17
C ILE A 3 -43.42 -31.11 29.15
N SER A 4 -43.53 -29.93 29.74
CA SER A 4 -44.75 -29.16 29.80
C SER A 4 -45.13 -28.68 28.38
N ARG A 5 -46.42 -28.63 28.06
CA ARG A 5 -46.92 -28.10 26.79
C ARG A 5 -46.42 -26.69 26.50
N THR A 6 -46.28 -25.89 27.55
CA THR A 6 -45.71 -24.52 27.48
C THR A 6 -44.24 -24.51 27.05
N THR A 7 -43.44 -25.48 27.52
CA THR A 7 -42.01 -25.60 27.10
C THR A 7 -41.85 -25.94 25.63
N VAL A 8 -42.76 -26.83 25.14
CA VAL A 8 -42.74 -27.18 23.71
C VAL A 8 -43.12 -25.99 22.83
N VAL A 9 -44.13 -25.22 23.24
CA VAL A 9 -44.56 -24.02 22.50
C VAL A 9 -43.45 -22.94 22.48
N LEU A 10 -42.78 -22.74 23.58
CA LEU A 10 -41.63 -21.80 23.66
C LEU A 10 -40.45 -22.25 22.81
N LEU A 11 -40.15 -23.54 22.77
CA LEU A 11 -39.11 -24.10 21.90
C LEU A 11 -39.42 -23.90 20.42
N LEU A 12 -40.68 -24.18 20.01
CA LEU A 12 -41.12 -23.95 18.64
C LEU A 12 -41.09 -22.47 18.25
N ALA A 13 -41.52 -21.57 19.15
CA ALA A 13 -41.44 -20.13 18.92
C ALA A 13 -40.00 -19.63 18.74
N ASN A 14 -39.06 -20.14 19.53
CA ASN A 14 -37.65 -19.83 19.38
C ASN A 14 -37.07 -20.39 18.07
N LEU A 15 -37.44 -21.60 17.68
CA LEU A 15 -36.99 -22.17 16.41
C LEU A 15 -37.51 -21.38 15.20
N ILE A 16 -38.77 -20.93 15.23
CA ILE A 16 -39.33 -20.07 14.20
C ILE A 16 -38.63 -18.71 14.16
N ALA A 17 -38.42 -18.08 15.33
CA ALA A 17 -37.68 -16.81 15.43
C ALA A 17 -36.25 -16.94 14.91
N PHE A 18 -35.54 -18.01 15.27
CA PHE A 18 -34.19 -18.29 14.77
C PHE A 18 -34.19 -18.53 13.26
N GLY A 19 -35.15 -19.29 12.74
CA GLY A 19 -35.31 -19.51 11.30
C GLY A 19 -35.58 -18.23 10.52
N LEU A 20 -36.40 -17.32 11.07
CA LEU A 20 -36.66 -16.00 10.47
C LEU A 20 -35.42 -15.10 10.48
N VAL A 21 -34.70 -15.05 11.61
CA VAL A 21 -33.43 -14.31 11.70
C VAL A 21 -32.39 -14.90 10.77
N TRP A 22 -32.25 -16.23 10.75
CA TRP A 22 -31.34 -16.91 9.81
C TRP A 22 -31.69 -16.61 8.36
N ARG A 23 -32.96 -16.67 7.99
CA ARG A 23 -33.43 -16.32 6.64
C ARG A 23 -33.18 -14.85 6.30
N ALA A 24 -33.39 -13.93 7.25
CA ALA A 24 -33.11 -12.51 7.08
C ALA A 24 -31.60 -12.25 6.91
N MET A 25 -30.75 -12.95 7.68
CA MET A 25 -29.30 -12.85 7.57
C MET A 25 -28.76 -13.57 6.32
N SER A 26 -29.34 -14.70 5.91
CA SER A 26 -28.94 -15.46 4.72
C SER A 26 -29.51 -14.85 3.44
N GLY A 27 -30.61 -14.10 3.53
CA GLY A 27 -31.18 -13.33 2.42
C GLY A 27 -30.52 -11.97 2.20
N GLN A 28 -29.72 -11.51 3.15
CA GLN A 28 -28.66 -10.56 2.86
C GLN A 28 -27.57 -11.35 2.12
N THR A 29 -27.84 -11.73 0.87
CA THR A 29 -26.78 -11.73 -0.10
C THR A 29 -26.09 -10.42 0.15
N THR A 30 -24.88 -10.44 0.70
CA THR A 30 -23.95 -9.35 0.58
C THR A 30 -24.03 -9.05 -0.90
N ALA A 31 -24.86 -8.07 -1.29
CA ALA A 31 -24.67 -7.42 -2.55
C ALA A 31 -23.18 -7.17 -2.48
N ALA A 32 -22.42 -7.91 -3.27
CA ALA A 32 -21.01 -7.62 -3.42
C ALA A 32 -21.06 -6.14 -3.75
N VAL A 33 -20.84 -5.31 -2.74
CA VAL A 33 -20.65 -3.89 -2.94
C VAL A 33 -19.52 -3.94 -3.94
N SER A 34 -19.87 -3.71 -5.20
CA SER A 34 -18.89 -3.52 -6.24
C SER A 34 -18.17 -2.28 -5.76
N GLN A 35 -17.17 -2.50 -4.87
CA GLN A 35 -16.30 -1.44 -4.43
C GLN A 35 -15.71 -0.95 -5.72
N THR A 36 -16.21 0.19 -6.16
CA THR A 36 -15.67 0.87 -7.32
C THR A 36 -14.22 1.13 -6.97
N GLN A 37 -13.34 0.24 -7.43
CA GLN A 37 -11.93 0.35 -7.15
C GLN A 37 -11.44 1.61 -7.85
N LEU A 38 -10.87 2.52 -7.08
CA LEU A 38 -10.33 3.77 -7.60
C LEU A 38 -9.12 3.51 -8.51
N PHE A 39 -8.37 2.44 -8.24
CA PHE A 39 -7.15 2.09 -8.95
C PHE A 39 -7.27 0.72 -9.64
N PRO A 40 -6.50 0.50 -10.72
CA PRO A 40 -6.44 -0.80 -11.38
C PRO A 40 -6.08 -1.92 -10.39
N ALA A 41 -6.78 -3.06 -10.50
CA ALA A 41 -6.58 -4.21 -9.61
C ALA A 41 -5.16 -4.77 -9.66
N ASN A 42 -4.53 -4.74 -10.84
CA ASN A 42 -3.18 -5.21 -11.10
C ASN A 42 -2.30 -4.03 -11.54
N PRO A 43 -1.70 -3.29 -10.60
CA PRO A 43 -0.81 -2.20 -10.96
C PRO A 43 0.49 -2.72 -11.58
N ALA A 44 0.86 -2.11 -12.70
CA ALA A 44 2.14 -2.33 -13.39
C ALA A 44 3.10 -1.16 -13.17
N ARG A 45 2.57 0.05 -12.97
CA ARG A 45 3.36 1.25 -12.74
C ARG A 45 2.67 2.13 -11.71
N ILE A 46 3.46 2.65 -10.77
CA ILE A 46 3.00 3.59 -9.73
C ILE A 46 3.95 4.78 -9.74
N ALA A 47 3.40 5.97 -9.98
CA ALA A 47 4.13 7.23 -9.90
C ALA A 47 3.60 8.06 -8.74
N LEU A 48 4.49 8.43 -7.84
CA LEU A 48 4.22 9.32 -6.71
C LEU A 48 4.99 10.62 -6.96
N ALA A 49 4.32 11.75 -6.93
CA ALA A 49 4.97 13.05 -7.09
C ALA A 49 4.63 13.96 -5.91
N GLU A 50 5.65 14.57 -5.31
CA GLU A 50 5.55 15.61 -4.27
C GLU A 50 6.36 16.83 -4.73
N GLY A 51 5.70 17.82 -5.30
CA GLY A 51 6.39 18.95 -5.94
C GLY A 51 7.38 18.48 -7.02
N PRO A 52 8.69 18.79 -6.88
CA PRO A 52 9.71 18.35 -7.83
C PRO A 52 10.16 16.90 -7.60
N ALA A 53 9.92 16.33 -6.42
CA ALA A 53 10.32 14.96 -6.09
C ALA A 53 9.38 13.96 -6.74
N ARG A 54 9.96 12.93 -7.34
CA ARG A 54 9.21 11.84 -7.97
C ARG A 54 9.77 10.50 -7.55
N VAL A 55 8.86 9.55 -7.34
CA VAL A 55 9.16 8.13 -7.18
C VAL A 55 8.39 7.38 -8.24
N LEU A 56 9.09 6.68 -9.09
CA LEU A 56 8.49 5.85 -10.14
C LEU A 56 8.83 4.40 -9.86
N LEU A 57 7.79 3.61 -9.64
CA LEU A 57 7.87 2.16 -9.45
C LEU A 57 7.29 1.48 -10.69
N GLU A 58 8.01 0.50 -11.22
CA GLU A 58 7.55 -0.27 -12.39
C GLU A 58 7.77 -1.76 -12.16
N LYS A 59 6.77 -2.54 -12.51
CA LYS A 59 6.82 -3.99 -12.48
C LYS A 59 7.41 -4.50 -13.79
N ARG A 60 8.52 -5.23 -13.70
CA ARG A 60 9.18 -5.88 -14.83
C ARG A 60 9.17 -7.40 -14.66
N ALA A 61 9.64 -8.15 -15.63
CA ALA A 61 9.70 -9.61 -15.57
C ALA A 61 10.46 -10.14 -14.34
N ALA A 62 11.51 -9.44 -13.90
CA ALA A 62 12.32 -9.78 -12.74
C ALA A 62 11.77 -9.22 -11.40
N GLY A 63 10.59 -8.59 -11.40
CA GLY A 63 9.99 -7.98 -10.22
C GLY A 63 9.87 -6.46 -10.29
N TRP A 64 9.56 -5.82 -9.16
CA TRP A 64 9.43 -4.38 -9.07
C TRP A 64 10.78 -3.67 -9.07
N ARG A 65 10.83 -2.51 -9.71
CA ARG A 65 12.00 -1.63 -9.74
C ARG A 65 11.59 -0.20 -9.40
N VAL A 66 12.45 0.49 -8.69
CA VAL A 66 12.46 1.96 -8.61
C VAL A 66 13.12 2.44 -9.89
N LEU A 67 12.52 3.35 -10.63
CA LEU A 67 13.09 3.96 -11.84
C LEU A 67 13.49 5.43 -11.63
N GLU A 68 12.77 6.14 -10.77
CA GLU A 68 13.04 7.53 -10.40
C GLU A 68 13.06 7.67 -8.88
N PRO A 69 14.00 8.43 -8.35
CA PRO A 69 15.03 9.24 -8.97
C PRO A 69 16.29 8.44 -9.38
N PHE A 70 16.34 7.16 -9.12
CA PHE A 70 17.45 6.26 -9.49
C PHE A 70 16.91 4.88 -9.86
N GLU A 71 17.61 4.17 -10.71
CA GLU A 71 17.20 2.82 -11.10
C GLU A 71 17.78 1.78 -10.11
N TRP A 72 16.88 1.05 -9.41
CA TRP A 72 17.24 0.06 -8.41
C TRP A 72 16.17 -1.02 -8.26
N PRO A 73 16.52 -2.26 -7.88
CA PRO A 73 15.54 -3.26 -7.49
C PRO A 73 14.68 -2.76 -6.33
N ALA A 74 13.36 -2.89 -6.46
CA ALA A 74 12.45 -2.44 -5.43
C ALA A 74 12.21 -3.54 -4.38
N ASN A 75 12.04 -3.11 -3.13
CA ASN A 75 11.61 -3.98 -2.05
C ASN A 75 10.15 -4.38 -2.27
N VAL A 76 9.93 -5.65 -2.58
CA VAL A 76 8.60 -6.20 -2.88
C VAL A 76 7.61 -5.93 -1.75
N TRP A 77 8.03 -6.04 -0.49
CA TRP A 77 7.16 -5.83 0.67
C TRP A 77 6.71 -4.38 0.82
N SER A 78 7.62 -3.43 0.57
CA SER A 78 7.28 -1.99 0.61
C SER A 78 6.30 -1.63 -0.51
N VAL A 79 6.53 -2.16 -1.72
CA VAL A 79 5.63 -1.94 -2.86
C VAL A 79 4.29 -2.61 -2.63
N GLN A 80 4.28 -3.86 -2.13
CA GLN A 80 3.04 -4.57 -1.86
C GLN A 80 2.20 -3.85 -0.80
N ARG A 81 2.82 -3.34 0.26
CA ARG A 81 2.13 -2.52 1.27
C ARG A 81 1.46 -1.30 0.63
N LEU A 82 2.17 -0.57 -0.24
CA LEU A 82 1.59 0.57 -0.95
C LEU A 82 0.39 0.15 -1.79
N ILE A 83 0.48 -0.96 -2.53
CA ILE A 83 -0.62 -1.49 -3.34
C ILE A 83 -1.82 -1.85 -2.47
N ASP A 84 -1.59 -2.49 -1.34
CA ASP A 84 -2.66 -2.90 -0.43
C ASP A 84 -3.35 -1.67 0.18
N GLU A 85 -2.60 -0.66 0.59
CA GLU A 85 -3.17 0.62 1.07
C GLU A 85 -4.02 1.30 -0.03
N LEU A 86 -3.54 1.31 -1.29
CA LEU A 86 -4.30 1.87 -2.42
C LEU A 86 -5.62 1.12 -2.67
N ARG A 87 -5.65 -0.19 -2.46
CA ARG A 87 -6.86 -1.03 -2.62
C ARG A 87 -7.93 -0.74 -1.57
N PHE A 88 -7.54 -0.32 -0.39
CA PHE A 88 -8.49 0.01 0.69
C PHE A 88 -9.19 1.36 0.50
N ILE A 89 -8.77 2.17 -0.46
CA ILE A 89 -9.42 3.44 -0.74
C ILE A 89 -10.73 3.17 -1.47
N SER A 90 -11.84 3.48 -0.80
CA SER A 90 -13.18 3.41 -1.38
C SER A 90 -13.69 4.81 -1.70
N PRO A 91 -14.01 5.13 -2.96
CA PRO A 91 -14.65 6.40 -3.31
C PRO A 91 -15.96 6.62 -2.58
N GLU A 92 -16.65 5.53 -2.21
CA GLU A 92 -17.95 5.58 -1.53
C GLU A 92 -17.86 6.18 -0.11
N SER A 93 -16.69 6.08 0.54
CA SER A 93 -16.45 6.68 1.85
C SER A 93 -16.26 8.21 1.81
N GLY A 94 -16.20 8.78 0.61
CA GLY A 94 -16.03 10.20 0.39
C GLY A 94 -17.33 10.97 0.30
N PHE A 95 -17.23 12.28 0.18
CA PHE A 95 -18.33 13.21 -0.04
C PHE A 95 -18.16 13.98 -1.36
N ASP A 96 -19.27 14.49 -1.87
CA ASP A 96 -19.25 15.16 -3.19
C ASP A 96 -18.65 16.58 -3.10
N VAL A 97 -17.81 16.90 -4.07
CA VAL A 97 -17.25 18.27 -4.22
C VAL A 97 -18.35 19.32 -4.38
N ALA A 98 -19.43 18.97 -5.10
CA ALA A 98 -20.57 19.87 -5.27
C ALA A 98 -21.25 20.21 -3.94
N GLU A 99 -21.41 19.23 -3.04
CA GLU A 99 -21.97 19.43 -1.72
C GLU A 99 -21.07 20.31 -0.84
N VAL A 100 -19.77 20.08 -0.88
CA VAL A 100 -18.75 20.86 -0.17
C VAL A 100 -18.83 22.34 -0.63
N THR A 101 -18.88 22.54 -1.94
CA THR A 101 -18.94 23.89 -2.52
C THR A 101 -20.25 24.60 -2.19
N ALA A 102 -21.38 23.88 -2.20
CA ALA A 102 -22.68 24.44 -1.82
C ALA A 102 -22.70 24.88 -0.35
N ASN A 103 -21.91 24.24 0.50
CA ASN A 103 -21.76 24.61 1.91
C ASN A 103 -20.69 25.69 2.15
N GLY A 104 -20.16 26.32 1.09
CA GLY A 104 -19.22 27.43 1.15
C GLY A 104 -17.77 27.05 1.41
N ALA A 105 -17.44 25.76 1.41
CA ALA A 105 -16.06 25.27 1.46
C ALA A 105 -15.46 25.08 0.07
N SER A 106 -14.15 25.02 -0.02
CA SER A 106 -13.40 24.91 -1.28
C SER A 106 -12.37 23.76 -1.20
N LEU A 107 -11.83 23.37 -2.35
CA LEU A 107 -10.74 22.37 -2.40
C LEU A 107 -9.49 22.82 -1.63
N LYS A 108 -9.28 24.13 -1.48
CA LYS A 108 -8.18 24.69 -0.67
C LYS A 108 -8.33 24.36 0.82
N ASP A 109 -9.55 24.31 1.32
CA ASP A 109 -9.82 24.01 2.71
C ASP A 109 -9.47 22.57 3.06
N TYR A 110 -9.40 21.68 2.06
CA TYR A 110 -8.96 20.30 2.16
C TYR A 110 -7.49 20.10 1.74
N GLY A 111 -6.78 21.20 1.38
CA GLY A 111 -5.40 21.16 0.92
C GLY A 111 -5.21 20.48 -0.44
N LEU A 112 -6.29 20.40 -1.24
CA LEU A 112 -6.30 19.77 -2.55
C LEU A 112 -5.95 20.77 -3.68
N GLU A 113 -5.87 22.05 -3.33
CA GLU A 113 -5.55 23.13 -4.27
C GLU A 113 -4.65 24.20 -3.61
N PRO A 114 -3.30 24.11 -3.80
CA PRO A 114 -2.58 23.06 -4.51
C PRO A 114 -2.51 21.74 -3.72
N ALA A 115 -2.59 20.63 -4.44
CA ALA A 115 -2.39 19.31 -3.84
C ALA A 115 -0.92 19.09 -3.46
N ARG A 116 -0.68 18.38 -2.37
CA ARG A 116 0.67 18.05 -1.93
C ARG A 116 1.27 16.92 -2.76
N TRP A 117 0.49 15.84 -2.99
CA TRP A 117 0.92 14.71 -3.78
C TRP A 117 0.00 14.46 -4.97
N THR A 118 0.58 13.95 -6.03
CA THR A 118 -0.14 13.35 -7.15
C THR A 118 0.24 11.89 -7.24
N VAL A 119 -0.74 11.02 -7.28
CA VAL A 119 -0.58 9.56 -7.36
C VAL A 119 -1.18 9.09 -8.66
N LYS A 120 -0.36 8.47 -9.51
CA LYS A 120 -0.82 7.87 -10.76
C LYS A 120 -0.50 6.38 -10.75
N VAL A 121 -1.52 5.57 -10.95
CA VAL A 121 -1.39 4.11 -11.03
C VAL A 121 -1.83 3.65 -12.40
N THR A 122 -0.98 2.87 -13.06
CA THR A 122 -1.28 2.26 -14.36
C THR A 122 -1.28 0.74 -14.19
N GLY A 123 -2.31 0.08 -14.65
CA GLY A 123 -2.45 -1.37 -14.64
C GLY A 123 -1.84 -2.05 -15.85
N ASP A 124 -1.73 -3.38 -15.80
CA ASP A 124 -1.18 -4.24 -16.86
C ASP A 124 -1.94 -4.06 -18.19
N ALA A 125 -3.26 -3.85 -18.12
CA ALA A 125 -4.13 -3.64 -19.29
C ALA A 125 -4.13 -2.21 -19.84
N GLY A 126 -3.27 -1.33 -19.30
CA GLY A 126 -3.17 0.08 -19.72
C GLY A 126 -4.21 1.01 -19.07
N ALA A 127 -5.14 0.48 -18.27
CA ALA A 127 -6.02 1.33 -17.45
C ALA A 127 -5.16 2.15 -16.49
N ALA A 128 -5.45 3.44 -16.38
CA ALA A 128 -4.73 4.34 -15.50
C ALA A 128 -5.71 5.15 -14.67
N ALA A 129 -5.34 5.48 -13.44
CA ALA A 129 -6.05 6.40 -12.58
C ALA A 129 -5.05 7.38 -11.97
N GLU A 130 -5.42 8.65 -11.92
CA GLU A 130 -4.61 9.71 -11.33
C GLU A 130 -5.43 10.44 -10.29
N VAL A 131 -4.88 10.59 -9.09
CA VAL A 131 -5.55 11.26 -7.99
C VAL A 131 -4.63 12.28 -7.34
N LYS A 132 -5.24 13.30 -6.75
CA LYS A 132 -4.54 14.34 -6.00
C LYS A 132 -4.77 14.12 -4.51
N VAL A 133 -3.71 14.27 -3.73
CA VAL A 133 -3.77 14.11 -2.27
C VAL A 133 -3.30 15.39 -1.60
N GLY A 134 -4.07 15.84 -0.64
CA GLY A 134 -3.81 17.04 0.12
C GLY A 134 -3.84 16.84 1.63
N VAL A 135 -3.38 17.84 2.34
CA VAL A 135 -3.42 17.92 3.81
C VAL A 135 -4.27 19.11 4.21
N GLN A 136 -5.34 18.83 4.91
CA GLN A 136 -6.21 19.89 5.44
C GLN A 136 -5.45 20.75 6.45
N PRO A 137 -5.32 22.06 6.24
CA PRO A 137 -4.50 22.91 7.09
C PRO A 137 -4.97 22.97 8.56
N SER A 138 -6.29 22.92 8.78
CA SER A 138 -6.91 23.07 10.09
C SER A 138 -6.78 21.83 10.99
N THR A 139 -6.95 20.64 10.42
CA THR A 139 -7.02 19.38 11.17
C THR A 139 -5.84 18.45 10.95
N ARG A 140 -5.00 18.75 9.96
CA ARG A 140 -3.91 17.92 9.46
C ARG A 140 -4.36 16.55 8.92
N ARG A 141 -5.64 16.36 8.66
CA ARG A 141 -6.16 15.17 8.01
C ARG A 141 -5.82 15.16 6.54
N HIS A 142 -5.68 13.97 6.00
CA HIS A 142 -5.37 13.75 4.60
C HIS A 142 -6.64 13.48 3.81
N PHE A 143 -6.72 14.07 2.62
CA PHE A 143 -7.84 13.91 1.71
C PHE A 143 -7.34 13.64 0.31
N LEU A 144 -8.07 12.83 -0.44
CA LEU A 144 -7.84 12.50 -1.83
C LEU A 144 -8.96 13.08 -2.67
N LEU A 145 -8.62 13.69 -3.79
CA LEU A 145 -9.55 14.07 -4.83
C LEU A 145 -9.49 13.02 -5.95
N THR A 146 -10.65 12.45 -6.29
CA THR A 146 -10.77 11.49 -7.40
C THR A 146 -10.40 12.12 -8.74
N GLU A 147 -10.03 11.30 -9.73
CA GLU A 147 -9.60 11.73 -11.06
C GLU A 147 -10.65 12.59 -11.76
N ASP A 148 -11.93 12.23 -11.61
CA ASP A 148 -13.06 12.99 -12.16
C ASP A 148 -13.33 14.31 -11.44
N GLY A 149 -12.62 14.59 -10.34
CA GLY A 149 -12.78 15.80 -9.54
C GLY A 149 -14.10 15.89 -8.78
N ARG A 150 -14.86 14.79 -8.67
CA ARG A 150 -16.21 14.82 -8.10
C ARG A 150 -16.26 14.49 -6.63
N ARG A 151 -15.31 13.69 -6.13
CA ARG A 151 -15.35 13.19 -4.74
C ARG A 151 -14.08 13.50 -3.98
N ILE A 152 -14.26 13.86 -2.73
CA ILE A 152 -13.20 14.03 -1.75
C ILE A 152 -13.28 12.84 -0.78
N VAL A 153 -12.21 12.06 -0.71
CA VAL A 153 -12.15 10.84 0.11
C VAL A 153 -11.17 11.06 1.26
N PRO A 154 -11.58 10.85 2.52
CA PRO A 154 -10.65 10.91 3.64
C PRO A 154 -9.66 9.75 3.55
N LEU A 155 -8.38 10.03 3.79
CA LEU A 155 -7.31 9.03 3.77
C LEU A 155 -6.86 8.68 5.18
N PRO A 156 -6.61 7.39 5.46
CA PRO A 156 -5.94 6.97 6.69
C PRO A 156 -4.51 7.50 6.78
N ASP A 157 -4.00 7.73 7.99
CA ASP A 157 -2.63 8.18 8.22
C ASP A 157 -1.58 7.20 7.71
N ALA A 158 -1.88 5.90 7.74
CA ALA A 158 -1.01 4.87 7.18
C ALA A 158 -0.77 5.05 5.68
N MET A 159 -1.83 5.38 4.94
CA MET A 159 -1.73 5.69 3.51
C MET A 159 -0.94 6.97 3.25
N ALA A 160 -1.20 8.02 4.03
CA ALA A 160 -0.45 9.26 3.92
C ALA A 160 1.04 9.06 4.19
N ALA A 161 1.39 8.23 5.17
CA ALA A 161 2.77 7.85 5.45
C ALA A 161 3.41 7.06 4.29
N ALA A 162 2.65 6.15 3.66
CA ALA A 162 3.13 5.42 2.48
C ALA A 162 3.39 6.36 1.29
N LEU A 163 2.51 7.33 1.05
CA LEU A 163 2.70 8.32 -0.03
C LEU A 163 3.88 9.26 0.21
N GLY A 164 4.14 9.62 1.47
CA GLY A 164 5.28 10.44 1.87
C GLY A 164 6.60 9.67 2.01
N ALA A 165 6.60 8.37 1.73
CA ALA A 165 7.80 7.55 1.81
C ALA A 165 8.81 7.94 0.72
N SER A 166 10.08 8.06 1.09
CA SER A 166 11.15 8.37 0.14
C SER A 166 11.42 7.20 -0.81
N ALA A 167 12.05 7.47 -1.95
CA ALA A 167 12.49 6.43 -2.89
C ALA A 167 13.38 5.37 -2.22
N GLU A 168 14.17 5.78 -1.23
CA GLU A 168 15.02 4.89 -0.42
C GLU A 168 14.21 3.81 0.33
N SER A 169 12.99 4.14 0.77
CA SER A 169 12.11 3.20 1.47
C SER A 169 11.59 2.07 0.56
N TYR A 170 11.65 2.29 -0.74
CA TYR A 170 11.22 1.31 -1.73
C TYR A 170 12.37 0.50 -2.32
N ARG A 171 13.61 0.81 -2.03
CA ARG A 171 14.73 0.04 -2.56
C ARG A 171 15.04 -1.20 -1.71
N VAL A 172 15.65 -2.18 -2.32
CA VAL A 172 16.25 -3.29 -1.60
C VAL A 172 17.57 -2.82 -0.98
N ASP A 173 17.77 -3.04 0.31
CA ASP A 173 18.99 -2.66 1.01
C ASP A 173 20.20 -3.53 0.63
N ARG A 174 19.95 -4.71 0.05
CA ARG A 174 21.00 -5.64 -0.36
C ARG A 174 21.40 -5.40 -1.80
N ILE A 175 22.67 -5.17 -2.04
CA ILE A 175 23.26 -5.04 -3.37
C ILE A 175 23.36 -6.42 -4.05
N PHE A 176 23.59 -7.47 -3.27
CA PHE A 176 23.73 -8.84 -3.76
C PHE A 176 22.74 -9.78 -3.08
N GLU A 177 22.14 -10.68 -3.84
CA GLU A 177 21.29 -11.77 -3.34
C GLU A 177 22.10 -12.96 -2.79
N ILE A 178 23.34 -12.71 -2.40
CA ILE A 178 24.26 -13.72 -1.84
C ILE A 178 24.15 -13.63 -0.32
N ALA A 179 23.98 -14.76 0.34
CA ALA A 179 23.99 -14.81 1.79
C ALA A 179 25.37 -14.39 2.31
N ASP A 180 25.41 -13.60 3.40
CA ASP A 180 26.63 -13.01 3.93
C ASP A 180 27.74 -14.04 4.21
N PHE A 181 27.35 -15.29 4.53
CA PHE A 181 28.27 -16.41 4.77
C PHE A 181 28.79 -17.08 3.46
N GLU A 182 28.20 -16.77 2.30
CA GLU A 182 28.62 -17.29 1.00
C GLU A 182 29.55 -16.33 0.26
N ALA A 183 29.55 -15.05 0.66
CA ALA A 183 30.38 -14.04 0.07
C ALA A 183 31.85 -14.24 0.47
N ARG A 184 32.71 -14.61 -0.49
CA ARG A 184 34.16 -14.82 -0.27
C ARG A 184 34.99 -13.60 -0.57
N ALA A 185 34.58 -12.79 -1.55
CA ALA A 185 35.28 -11.55 -1.92
C ALA A 185 34.31 -10.57 -2.59
N VAL A 186 34.49 -9.29 -2.35
CA VAL A 186 33.81 -8.19 -3.05
C VAL A 186 34.88 -7.30 -3.69
N SER A 187 34.82 -7.07 -5.02
CA SER A 187 35.69 -6.12 -5.69
C SER A 187 34.85 -4.98 -6.27
N VAL A 188 35.25 -3.74 -6.00
CA VAL A 188 34.63 -2.53 -6.55
C VAL A 188 35.59 -1.87 -7.51
N ARG A 189 35.17 -1.66 -8.78
CA ARG A 189 35.93 -0.92 -9.78
C ARG A 189 35.18 0.35 -10.15
N GLN A 190 35.81 1.48 -9.97
CA GLN A 190 35.27 2.77 -10.42
C GLN A 190 35.89 3.15 -11.75
N ARG A 191 35.07 3.55 -12.72
CA ARG A 191 35.46 3.67 -14.14
C ARG A 191 36.37 4.87 -14.45
N GLU A 192 36.59 5.82 -13.54
CA GLU A 192 37.30 7.07 -13.80
C GLU A 192 38.55 7.35 -12.96
N LYS A 193 38.90 6.51 -12.01
CA LYS A 193 40.20 6.54 -11.32
C LYS A 193 40.54 5.12 -10.91
N GLU A 194 41.79 4.70 -11.20
CA GLU A 194 42.37 3.55 -10.55
C GLU A 194 42.41 3.83 -9.03
N VAL A 195 41.35 3.51 -8.37
CA VAL A 195 41.29 3.49 -6.92
C VAL A 195 41.65 2.08 -6.49
N GLU A 196 42.70 2.02 -5.69
CA GLU A 196 43.17 0.84 -5.01
C GLU A 196 42.06 -0.14 -4.69
N THR A 197 42.23 -1.37 -5.09
CA THR A 197 41.30 -2.46 -4.82
C THR A 197 41.20 -2.65 -3.32
N VAL A 198 40.16 -2.14 -2.68
CA VAL A 198 39.88 -2.48 -1.31
C VAL A 198 39.32 -3.90 -1.31
N THR A 199 40.19 -4.87 -1.15
CA THR A 199 39.82 -6.24 -0.85
C THR A 199 39.43 -6.29 0.61
N ALA A 200 38.14 -6.13 0.92
CA ALA A 200 37.64 -6.46 2.25
C ALA A 200 37.69 -7.98 2.37
N LEU A 201 38.77 -8.49 2.93
CA LEU A 201 38.84 -9.86 3.45
C LEU A 201 37.82 -9.95 4.56
N VAL A 202 36.68 -10.58 4.28
CA VAL A 202 35.79 -11.09 5.33
C VAL A 202 36.66 -12.07 6.11
N ALA A 203 36.93 -11.74 7.37
CA ALA A 203 37.78 -12.52 8.24
C ALA A 203 37.31 -13.97 8.24
N GLU A 204 38.18 -14.87 7.81
CA GLU A 204 38.02 -16.30 7.98
C GLU A 204 37.71 -16.59 9.44
N ALA A 205 36.48 -16.96 9.72
CA ALA A 205 36.12 -17.61 10.97
C ALA A 205 36.76 -19.00 10.93
N ARG A 206 38.04 -19.09 11.33
CA ARG A 206 38.68 -20.39 11.56
C ARG A 206 37.91 -21.09 12.67
N PRO A 207 37.40 -22.31 12.43
CA PRO A 207 36.87 -23.11 13.50
C PRO A 207 38.05 -23.41 14.45
N ARG A 208 37.92 -23.00 15.71
CA ARG A 208 38.86 -23.42 16.79
C ARG A 208 38.76 -24.92 16.92
N VAL A 209 39.68 -25.61 16.28
CA VAL A 209 39.92 -27.04 16.55
C VAL A 209 40.33 -27.13 18.01
N GLY A 210 39.46 -27.72 18.81
CA GLY A 210 39.75 -27.97 20.23
C GLY A 210 40.99 -28.82 20.36
N ARG A 211 42.00 -28.28 21.05
CA ARG A 211 43.19 -29.00 21.47
C ARG A 211 42.77 -29.97 22.55
N ARG A 212 42.69 -31.28 22.24
CA ARG A 212 42.67 -32.35 23.24
C ARG A 212 43.97 -32.27 24.02
N VAL A 213 43.86 -32.05 25.31
CA VAL A 213 44.97 -32.27 26.28
C VAL A 213 44.94 -33.75 26.64
N GLN A 214 46.06 -34.42 26.45
CA GLN A 214 46.36 -35.75 27.08
C GLN A 214 46.82 -35.52 28.52
#